data_3aafe9f321fc9a3ed63a95f5be08e2af
#
_entry.id   3aafe9f321fc9a3ed63a95f5be08e2af
#
_cell.length_a   1.000
_cell.length_b   1.000
_cell.length_c   1.000
_cell.angle_alpha   90.00
_cell.angle_beta   90.00
_cell.angle_gamma   90.00
#
_symmetry.space_group_name_H-M   'P 1'
#
loop_
_entity.id
_entity.type
_entity.pdbx_description
1 polymer ?
#
loop_
_entity_poly.entity_id
_entity_poly.type
_entity_poly.pdbx_seq_one_letter_code
_entity_poly.pdbx_strand_id
1 'polypeptide(L)'
;MDNPGMRPYALKAGEGWTYHAGIDFTVKAGELGRGRRLALIEYTTRRGEEPPDHTHPTEDEVFYVLQGALTFRCGEDTFEIDDGGFVFLPRGIPHGYTIRSDSDVRLLVVTAPAQEEAIGGWGGFVADIEAAGELRATPPGVG
;
A
#
# COMPACT_ATOMS: atom_id res chain seq x y z
N MET A 1 -17.25 -12.36 20.10
CA MET A 1 -16.66 -13.57 19.54
C MET A 1 -15.21 -13.30 19.20
N ASP A 2 -14.34 -14.11 19.74
CA ASP A 2 -12.91 -13.91 19.50
C ASP A 2 -12.50 -14.39 18.12
N ASN A 3 -11.84 -13.53 17.42
CA ASN A 3 -11.15 -13.90 16.19
C ASN A 3 -9.67 -13.93 16.51
N PRO A 4 -9.03 -15.11 16.52
CA PRO A 4 -7.63 -15.22 16.90
C PRO A 4 -6.70 -14.41 16.00
N GLY A 5 -7.14 -14.05 14.78
CA GLY A 5 -6.38 -13.19 13.91
C GLY A 5 -6.58 -11.69 14.17
N MET A 6 -7.45 -11.34 15.09
CA MET A 6 -7.86 -9.95 15.35
C MET A 6 -7.42 -9.47 16.73
N ARG A 7 -6.19 -9.73 17.09
CA ARG A 7 -5.62 -9.24 18.35
C ARG A 7 -4.98 -7.88 18.15
N PRO A 8 -5.07 -7.00 19.16
CA PRO A 8 -4.34 -5.73 19.07
C PRO A 8 -2.84 -6.00 19.06
N TYR A 9 -2.12 -5.18 18.31
CA TYR A 9 -0.66 -5.25 18.28
C TYR A 9 -0.10 -3.87 17.95
N ALA A 10 1.18 -3.72 18.23
CA ALA A 10 1.91 -2.50 17.90
C ALA A 10 3.21 -2.88 17.20
N LEU A 11 3.64 -2.03 16.30
CA LEU A 11 4.90 -2.18 15.58
C LEU A 11 5.73 -0.93 15.78
N LYS A 12 7.01 -1.11 15.99
CA LYS A 12 7.96 0.00 16.04
C LYS A 12 8.32 0.43 14.60
N ALA A 13 9.01 1.53 14.48
CA ALA A 13 9.43 2.02 13.17
C ALA A 13 10.17 0.93 12.40
N GLY A 14 9.78 0.73 11.15
CA GLY A 14 10.37 -0.26 10.26
C GLY A 14 9.90 -1.69 10.44
N GLU A 15 9.17 -2.00 11.50
CA GLU A 15 8.67 -3.36 11.71
C GLU A 15 7.42 -3.64 10.88
N GLY A 16 7.23 -4.92 10.54
CA GLY A 16 6.08 -5.39 9.78
C GLY A 16 6.43 -6.65 9.01
N TRP A 17 5.53 -7.06 8.12
CA TRP A 17 5.80 -8.14 7.17
C TRP A 17 6.40 -7.51 5.92
N THR A 18 7.68 -7.77 5.67
CA THR A 18 8.40 -7.16 4.56
C THR A 18 8.41 -8.07 3.33
N TYR A 19 8.06 -7.50 2.20
CA TYR A 19 8.02 -8.17 0.90
C TYR A 19 8.94 -7.43 -0.07
N HIS A 20 9.54 -8.18 -0.98
CA HIS A 20 10.47 -7.65 -1.97
C HIS A 20 9.95 -7.98 -3.37
N ALA A 21 9.60 -6.96 -4.14
CA ALA A 21 9.08 -7.11 -5.49
C ALA A 21 9.51 -5.92 -6.36
N GLY A 22 10.80 -5.87 -6.67
CA GLY A 22 11.37 -4.70 -7.34
C GLY A 22 11.62 -3.56 -6.38
N ILE A 23 10.63 -3.25 -5.55
CA ILE A 23 10.76 -2.32 -4.42
C ILE A 23 10.37 -3.07 -3.15
N ASP A 24 10.73 -2.52 -2.01
CA ASP A 24 10.43 -3.13 -0.71
C ASP A 24 9.13 -2.57 -0.14
N PHE A 25 8.26 -3.48 0.28
CA PHE A 25 6.99 -3.15 0.92
C PHE A 25 6.99 -3.69 2.34
N THR A 26 6.53 -2.90 3.28
CA THR A 26 6.31 -3.36 4.65
C THR A 26 4.82 -3.28 4.97
N VAL A 27 4.18 -4.43 5.11
CA VAL A 27 2.77 -4.53 5.46
C VAL A 27 2.65 -4.38 6.96
N LYS A 28 1.93 -3.36 7.40
CA LYS A 28 1.66 -3.11 8.82
C LYS A 28 0.38 -3.79 9.27
N ALA A 29 -0.60 -3.90 8.37
CA ALA A 29 -1.87 -4.58 8.61
C ALA A 29 -2.39 -5.10 7.28
N GLY A 30 -3.19 -6.16 7.34
CA GLY A 30 -3.84 -6.69 6.14
C GLY A 30 -3.15 -7.90 5.51
N GLU A 31 -2.25 -8.56 6.24
CA GLU A 31 -1.61 -9.79 5.76
C GLU A 31 -2.65 -10.91 5.61
N LEU A 32 -2.28 -11.92 4.84
CA LEU A 32 -3.16 -13.04 4.51
C LEU A 32 -3.72 -13.75 5.74
N GLY A 33 -4.99 -14.10 5.69
CA GLY A 33 -5.66 -14.89 6.71
C GLY A 33 -6.14 -14.11 7.91
N ARG A 34 -6.07 -12.79 7.89
CA ARG A 34 -6.36 -11.95 9.06
C ARG A 34 -7.53 -10.99 8.85
N GLY A 35 -8.71 -11.46 8.61
CA GLY A 35 -9.92 -10.65 8.65
C GLY A 35 -9.81 -9.28 7.99
N ARG A 36 -9.50 -9.21 6.76
CA ARG A 36 -9.06 -8.03 6.02
C ARG A 36 -10.11 -6.96 5.87
N ARG A 37 -10.09 -6.01 6.79
CA ARG A 37 -10.94 -4.81 6.68
C ARG A 37 -10.16 -3.66 6.11
N LEU A 38 -8.84 -3.67 6.30
CA LEU A 38 -7.96 -2.67 5.73
C LEU A 38 -6.58 -3.29 5.49
N ALA A 39 -5.85 -2.72 4.55
CA ALA A 39 -4.43 -2.98 4.39
C ALA A 39 -3.70 -1.66 4.60
N LEU A 40 -2.62 -1.69 5.34
CA LEU A 40 -1.79 -0.52 5.60
C LEU A 40 -0.35 -0.91 5.33
N ILE A 41 0.26 -0.24 4.35
CA ILE A 41 1.54 -0.62 3.78
C ILE A 41 2.42 0.61 3.66
N GLU A 42 3.66 0.47 4.12
CA GLU A 42 4.68 1.50 3.92
C GLU A 42 5.67 1.00 2.89
N TYR A 43 6.07 1.87 1.94
CA TYR A 43 7.09 1.50 0.98
C TYR A 43 7.87 2.72 0.51
N THR A 44 9.06 2.43 -0.02
CA THR A 44 9.94 3.41 -0.62
C THR A 44 10.00 3.15 -2.12
N THR A 45 9.83 4.19 -2.89
CA THR A 45 9.89 4.10 -4.34
C THR A 45 10.62 5.31 -4.91
N ARG A 46 10.77 5.35 -6.22
CA ARG A 46 11.49 6.43 -6.88
C ARG A 46 10.95 6.65 -8.29
N ARG A 47 11.33 7.79 -8.87
CA ARG A 47 10.95 8.12 -10.25
C ARG A 47 11.33 6.98 -11.19
N GLY A 48 10.41 6.60 -12.04
CA GLY A 48 10.58 5.51 -12.99
C GLY A 48 9.98 4.18 -12.53
N GLU A 49 9.59 4.08 -11.26
CA GLU A 49 8.98 2.88 -10.69
C GLU A 49 7.47 3.04 -10.45
N GLU A 50 6.88 4.11 -10.98
CA GLU A 50 5.45 4.33 -10.84
C GLU A 50 4.67 3.22 -11.54
N PRO A 51 3.64 2.66 -10.89
CA PRO A 51 2.78 1.71 -11.57
C PRO A 51 1.92 2.43 -12.62
N PRO A 52 1.44 1.71 -13.63
CA PRO A 52 0.50 2.30 -14.57
C PRO A 52 -0.80 2.69 -13.87
N ASP A 53 -1.50 3.66 -14.43
CA ASP A 53 -2.81 4.07 -13.90
C ASP A 53 -3.75 2.86 -13.90
N HIS A 54 -4.53 2.74 -12.83
CA HIS A 54 -5.41 1.59 -12.62
C HIS A 54 -6.64 1.99 -11.82
N THR A 55 -7.59 1.07 -11.73
CA THR A 55 -8.84 1.28 -11.02
C THR A 55 -9.04 0.16 -10.01
N HIS A 56 -9.33 0.53 -8.77
CA HIS A 56 -9.76 -0.44 -7.76
C HIS A 56 -11.28 -0.44 -7.72
N PRO A 57 -11.94 -1.54 -8.14
CA PRO A 57 -13.40 -1.53 -8.21
C PRO A 57 -14.10 -1.54 -6.87
N THR A 58 -13.46 -2.07 -5.82
CA THR A 58 -14.10 -2.29 -4.52
C THR A 58 -13.39 -1.66 -3.35
N GLU A 59 -12.24 -1.04 -3.57
CA GLU A 59 -11.42 -0.49 -2.48
C GLU A 59 -11.22 1.00 -2.64
N ASP A 60 -11.42 1.72 -1.53
CA ASP A 60 -10.94 3.09 -1.43
C ASP A 60 -9.46 3.05 -1.05
N GLU A 61 -8.70 4.01 -1.53
CA GLU A 61 -7.27 4.08 -1.26
C GLU A 61 -6.88 5.47 -0.78
N VAL A 62 -6.00 5.51 0.22
CA VAL A 62 -5.44 6.76 0.74
C VAL A 62 -3.93 6.64 0.68
N PHE A 63 -3.28 7.68 0.19
CA PHE A 63 -1.83 7.82 0.28
C PHE A 63 -1.50 8.96 1.24
N TYR A 64 -0.61 8.69 2.16
CA TYR A 64 0.00 9.70 3.01
C TYR A 64 1.47 9.79 2.60
N VAL A 65 1.92 10.98 2.22
CA VAL A 65 3.31 11.18 1.77
C VAL A 65 4.17 11.44 2.99
N LEU A 66 5.00 10.45 3.33
CA LEU A 66 5.96 10.58 4.42
C LEU A 66 7.16 11.43 3.99
N GLN A 67 7.59 11.24 2.73
CA GLN A 67 8.73 11.96 2.18
C GLN A 67 8.62 11.97 0.66
N GLY A 68 8.80 13.14 0.06
CA GLY A 68 8.86 13.28 -1.39
C GLY A 68 7.79 14.21 -1.95
N ALA A 69 7.76 14.32 -3.27
CA ALA A 69 6.81 15.15 -3.98
C ALA A 69 6.24 14.37 -5.17
N LEU A 70 4.91 14.33 -5.26
CA LEU A 70 4.20 13.57 -6.28
C LEU A 70 3.07 14.40 -6.86
N THR A 71 2.69 14.04 -8.09
CA THR A 71 1.45 14.48 -8.71
C THR A 71 0.53 13.28 -8.76
N PHE A 72 -0.59 13.33 -8.05
CA PHE A 72 -1.61 12.29 -8.09
C PHE A 72 -2.69 12.68 -9.10
N ARG A 73 -3.17 11.68 -9.85
CA ARG A 73 -4.28 11.82 -10.78
C ARG A 73 -5.41 10.90 -10.32
N CYS A 74 -6.63 11.42 -10.32
CA CYS A 74 -7.82 10.63 -10.01
C CYS A 74 -8.96 11.14 -10.88
N GLY A 75 -9.35 10.34 -11.88
CA GLY A 75 -10.28 10.82 -12.89
C GLY A 75 -9.71 12.02 -13.61
N GLU A 76 -10.44 13.13 -13.57
CA GLU A 76 -10.02 14.39 -14.19
C GLU A 76 -9.26 15.30 -13.21
N ASP A 77 -9.18 14.91 -11.95
CA ASP A 77 -8.55 15.74 -10.93
C ASP A 77 -7.06 15.42 -10.81
N THR A 78 -6.30 16.45 -10.52
CA THR A 78 -4.84 16.34 -10.33
C THR A 78 -4.47 17.09 -9.06
N PHE A 79 -3.65 16.45 -8.24
CA PHE A 79 -3.22 17.01 -6.95
C PHE A 79 -1.70 16.93 -6.84
N GLU A 80 -1.07 18.05 -6.48
CA GLU A 80 0.35 18.08 -6.16
C GLU A 80 0.51 17.97 -4.65
N ILE A 81 1.13 16.89 -4.21
CA ILE A 81 1.25 16.54 -2.80
C ILE A 81 2.72 16.33 -2.46
N ASP A 82 3.15 16.83 -1.31
CA ASP A 82 4.50 16.63 -0.81
C ASP A 82 4.48 16.19 0.66
N ASP A 83 5.62 16.30 1.34
CA ASP A 83 5.81 15.79 2.70
C ASP A 83 4.65 16.16 3.63
N GLY A 84 4.04 15.16 4.26
CA GLY A 84 2.95 15.36 5.21
C GLY A 84 1.58 15.53 4.57
N GLY A 85 1.51 15.54 3.25
CA GLY A 85 0.23 15.64 2.55
C GLY A 85 -0.43 14.27 2.34
N PHE A 86 -1.71 14.28 2.00
CA PHE A 86 -2.43 13.05 1.74
C PHE A 86 -3.40 13.24 0.58
N VAL A 87 -3.81 12.13 -0.02
CA VAL A 87 -4.83 12.11 -1.06
C VAL A 87 -5.77 10.93 -0.85
N PHE A 88 -7.05 11.16 -1.08
CA PHE A 88 -8.08 10.13 -1.04
C PHE A 88 -8.48 9.78 -2.47
N LEU A 89 -8.39 8.50 -2.81
CA LEU A 89 -8.70 7.98 -4.13
C LEU A 89 -9.89 7.01 -4.00
N PRO A 90 -11.12 7.48 -4.31
CA PRO A 90 -12.30 6.63 -4.16
C PRO A 90 -12.29 5.45 -5.14
N ARG A 91 -12.94 4.38 -4.74
CA ARG A 91 -13.14 3.21 -5.59
C ARG A 91 -13.81 3.57 -6.91
N GLY A 92 -13.54 2.82 -7.94
CA GLY A 92 -14.21 2.96 -9.23
C GLY A 92 -13.70 4.08 -10.12
N ILE A 93 -12.72 4.86 -9.67
CA ILE A 93 -12.16 5.96 -10.45
C ILE A 93 -10.71 5.64 -10.81
N PRO A 94 -10.33 5.70 -12.10
CA PRO A 94 -8.94 5.46 -12.49
C PRO A 94 -7.99 6.46 -11.84
N HIS A 95 -6.88 5.96 -11.33
CA HIS A 95 -5.90 6.82 -10.66
C HIS A 95 -4.47 6.34 -10.88
N GLY A 96 -3.54 7.23 -10.59
CA GLY A 96 -2.12 6.97 -10.64
C GLY A 96 -1.35 8.15 -10.09
N TYR A 97 -0.04 8.04 -10.13
CA TYR A 97 0.82 9.15 -9.70
C TYR A 97 2.10 9.22 -10.50
N THR A 98 2.69 10.40 -10.51
CA THR A 98 4.00 10.67 -11.07
C THR A 98 4.87 11.25 -9.96
N ILE A 99 6.07 10.74 -9.81
CA ILE A 99 7.02 11.24 -8.81
C ILE A 99 7.76 12.43 -9.39
N ARG A 100 7.76 13.55 -8.66
CA ARG A 100 8.42 14.78 -9.08
C ARG A 100 9.80 14.96 -8.44
N SER A 101 10.00 14.40 -7.25
CA SER A 101 11.28 14.51 -6.55
C SER A 101 12.37 13.63 -7.17
N ASP A 102 13.62 14.07 -7.08
CA ASP A 102 14.75 13.30 -7.59
C ASP A 102 15.22 12.24 -6.59
N SER A 103 14.94 12.43 -5.31
CA SER A 103 15.29 11.50 -4.24
C SER A 103 14.19 10.50 -4.02
N ASP A 104 14.46 9.49 -3.20
CA ASP A 104 13.49 8.47 -2.84
C ASP A 104 12.25 9.07 -2.20
N VAL A 105 11.11 8.44 -2.49
CA VAL A 105 9.81 8.81 -1.95
C VAL A 105 9.36 7.72 -1.00
N ARG A 106 8.86 8.12 0.17
CA ARG A 106 8.30 7.19 1.15
C ARG A 106 6.81 7.45 1.30
N LEU A 107 6.04 6.41 1.13
CA LEU A 107 4.58 6.48 1.12
C LEU A 107 4.00 5.52 2.15
N LEU A 108 2.91 5.96 2.76
CA LEU A 108 2.04 5.12 3.55
C LEU A 108 0.73 5.01 2.79
N VAL A 109 0.31 3.80 2.47
CA VAL A 109 -0.92 3.58 1.73
C VAL A 109 -1.88 2.74 2.56
N VAL A 110 -3.15 3.15 2.54
CA VAL A 110 -4.23 2.42 3.21
C VAL A 110 -5.30 2.10 2.17
N THR A 111 -5.71 0.84 2.12
CA THR A 111 -6.88 0.44 1.31
C THR A 111 -7.94 -0.18 2.21
N ALA A 112 -9.20 0.11 1.91
CA ALA A 112 -10.35 -0.40 2.65
C ALA A 112 -11.58 -0.48 1.74
N PRO A 113 -12.34 -1.59 1.80
CA PRO A 113 -12.02 -2.84 2.46
C PRO A 113 -10.94 -3.58 1.69
N ALA A 114 -9.92 -4.08 2.38
CA ALA A 114 -8.87 -4.86 1.74
C ALA A 114 -9.34 -6.29 1.56
N GLN A 115 -9.87 -6.59 0.39
CA GLN A 115 -10.43 -7.90 0.07
C GLN A 115 -9.46 -8.71 -0.77
N GLU A 116 -9.37 -9.99 -0.46
CA GLU A 116 -8.48 -10.91 -1.14
C GLU A 116 -8.77 -11.03 -2.63
N GLU A 117 -10.07 -10.99 -2.96
CA GLU A 117 -10.54 -11.11 -4.34
C GLU A 117 -10.49 -9.80 -5.12
N ALA A 118 -10.14 -8.72 -4.47
CA ALA A 118 -10.11 -7.42 -5.13
C ALA A 118 -8.95 -7.36 -6.12
N ILE A 119 -9.27 -7.27 -7.37
CA ILE A 119 -8.25 -7.16 -8.43
C ILE A 119 -7.59 -5.80 -8.31
N GLY A 120 -6.25 -5.81 -8.20
CA GLY A 120 -5.46 -4.60 -8.11
C GLY A 120 -5.39 -3.98 -6.71
N GLY A 121 -6.08 -4.55 -5.72
CA GLY A 121 -5.96 -4.09 -4.35
C GLY A 121 -4.69 -4.60 -3.68
N TRP A 122 -4.23 -3.91 -2.65
CA TRP A 122 -3.01 -4.31 -1.95
C TRP A 122 -3.14 -5.70 -1.32
N GLY A 123 -4.31 -6.04 -0.80
CA GLY A 123 -4.55 -7.37 -0.25
C GLY A 123 -4.41 -8.45 -1.32
N GLY A 124 -5.01 -8.24 -2.48
CA GLY A 124 -4.88 -9.14 -3.62
C GLY A 124 -3.46 -9.19 -4.16
N PHE A 125 -2.78 -8.06 -4.21
CA PHE A 125 -1.39 -7.96 -4.65
C PHE A 125 -0.47 -8.82 -3.77
N VAL A 126 -0.59 -8.69 -2.46
CA VAL A 126 0.21 -9.48 -1.50
C VAL A 126 -0.10 -10.97 -1.66
N ALA A 127 -1.38 -11.33 -1.81
CA ALA A 127 -1.79 -12.72 -2.03
C ALA A 127 -1.16 -13.30 -3.29
N ASP A 128 -1.19 -12.55 -4.40
CA ASP A 128 -0.62 -12.98 -5.67
C ASP A 128 0.88 -13.22 -5.57
N ILE A 129 1.59 -12.33 -4.88
CA ILE A 129 3.02 -12.42 -4.69
C ILE A 129 3.39 -13.64 -3.84
N GLU A 130 2.68 -13.88 -2.76
CA GLU A 130 2.90 -15.04 -1.91
C GLU A 130 2.62 -16.34 -2.67
N ALA A 131 1.55 -16.37 -3.46
CA ALA A 131 1.19 -17.54 -4.25
C ALA A 131 2.25 -17.86 -5.30
N ALA A 132 2.91 -16.85 -5.87
CA ALA A 132 3.96 -17.03 -6.85
C ALA A 132 5.27 -17.55 -6.23
N GLY A 133 5.39 -17.49 -4.91
CA GLY A 133 6.60 -17.93 -4.20
C GLY A 133 7.82 -17.04 -4.44
N GLU A 134 7.61 -15.86 -4.99
CA GLU A 134 8.69 -14.94 -5.33
C GLU A 134 9.12 -14.08 -4.16
N LEU A 135 8.30 -14.00 -3.14
CA LEU A 135 8.53 -13.12 -2.01
C LEU A 135 8.52 -13.86 -0.69
N ARG A 136 9.35 -13.36 0.22
CA ARG A 136 9.35 -13.80 1.61
C ARG A 136 8.88 -12.64 2.48
N ALA A 137 7.86 -12.92 3.28
CA ALA A 137 7.45 -12.00 4.32
C ALA A 137 8.37 -12.18 5.53
N THR A 138 8.85 -11.07 6.07
CA THR A 138 9.58 -11.08 7.34
C THR A 138 8.57 -10.75 8.43
N PRO A 139 8.36 -11.66 9.39
CA PRO A 139 7.44 -11.37 10.50
C PRO A 139 7.87 -10.17 11.32
N PRO A 140 6.93 -9.48 11.98
CA PRO A 140 7.26 -8.38 12.86
C PRO A 140 8.18 -8.82 14.00
N GLY A 141 9.12 -7.97 14.38
CA GLY A 141 10.05 -8.25 15.47
C GLY A 141 11.23 -9.14 15.11
N VAL A 142 11.34 -9.55 13.85
CA VAL A 142 12.50 -10.29 13.34
C VAL A 142 13.27 -9.34 12.45
N GLY A 143 14.26 -8.76 12.99
CA GLY A 143 15.05 -7.72 12.35
C GLY A 143 15.90 -8.18 11.21
#